data_1454feae3f7deb801116542724ce969e
#
_entry.id   1454feae3f7deb801116542724ce969e
#
_cell.length_a   1.000
_cell.length_b   1.000
_cell.length_c   1.000
_cell.angle_alpha   90.00
_cell.angle_beta   90.00
_cell.angle_gamma   90.00
#
_symmetry.space_group_name_H-M   'P 1'
#
loop_
_entity.id
_entity.type
_entity.pdbx_description
1 polymer ?
#
loop_
_entity_poly.entity_id
_entity_poly.type
_entity_poly.pdbx_seq_one_letter_code
_entity_poly.pdbx_strand_id
1 'polypeptide(L)'
;AMRYANRDKALASVDALIKKLKGNPVLMLQFAKSAEENLFGPRASIWSDEAYLPFLQAVVADKKISDTRKQRYAMQLDMLKRNAPGRKFPDMRLVLRNGRQKDFQPSARLTLVEFGNPGCDDCQFARTKLEMATDIGDMIEAGDLEMVFVVADAVPEEQSELLESFKELPERWTAGICYGGDDIFDLRNTPSFYLIGPDKKIIAKNMDVTTAVNEVRRIKETSRKK
;
A
#
# COMPACT_ATOMS: atom_id res chain seq x y z
N ALA A 1 21.28 10.63 1.64
CA ALA A 1 21.61 9.94 2.91
C ALA A 1 20.72 8.73 3.16
N MET A 2 19.38 8.85 3.05
CA MET A 2 18.45 7.73 3.39
C MET A 2 18.56 6.52 2.44
N ARG A 3 18.91 6.67 1.16
CA ARG A 3 19.08 5.53 0.23
C ARG A 3 20.13 4.51 0.64
N TYR A 4 21.13 4.93 1.44
CA TYR A 4 22.27 4.11 1.83
C TYR A 4 22.40 3.97 3.36
N ALA A 5 21.49 4.58 4.12
CA ALA A 5 21.50 4.50 5.56
C ALA A 5 20.78 3.22 6.04
N ASN A 6 21.27 2.67 7.15
CA ASN A 6 20.47 1.70 7.90
C ASN A 6 19.14 2.35 8.28
N ARG A 7 18.02 1.66 8.00
CA ARG A 7 16.65 2.15 8.22
C ARG A 7 16.45 2.72 9.63
N ASP A 8 16.87 1.98 10.65
CA ASP A 8 16.66 2.38 12.05
C ASP A 8 17.44 3.65 12.40
N LYS A 9 18.68 3.78 11.88
CA LYS A 9 19.48 5.00 12.05
C LYS A 9 18.87 6.19 11.31
N ALA A 10 18.29 5.97 10.14
CA ALA A 10 17.61 7.02 9.40
C ALA A 10 16.38 7.54 10.14
N LEU A 11 15.55 6.65 10.67
CA LEU A 11 14.36 7.01 11.45
C LEU A 11 14.74 7.71 12.77
N ALA A 12 15.75 7.21 13.49
CA ALA A 12 16.26 7.88 14.69
C ALA A 12 16.77 9.31 14.40
N SER A 13 17.35 9.52 13.20
CA SER A 13 17.80 10.85 12.77
C SER A 13 16.63 11.79 12.49
N VAL A 14 15.53 11.27 11.93
CA VAL A 14 14.27 12.02 11.74
C VAL A 14 13.69 12.43 13.07
N ASP A 15 13.60 11.52 14.04
CA ASP A 15 13.09 11.81 15.38
C ASP A 15 13.95 12.87 16.10
N ALA A 16 15.27 12.77 15.99
CA ALA A 16 16.19 13.75 16.56
C ALA A 16 16.01 15.13 15.91
N LEU A 17 15.79 15.19 14.60
CA LEU A 17 15.51 16.44 13.88
C LEU A 17 14.19 17.05 14.34
N ILE A 18 13.11 16.27 14.42
CA ILE A 18 11.80 16.74 14.91
C ILE A 18 11.91 17.35 16.31
N LYS A 19 12.66 16.70 17.21
CA LYS A 19 12.90 17.22 18.57
C LYS A 19 13.60 18.58 18.54
N LYS A 20 14.57 18.80 17.65
CA LYS A 20 15.28 20.09 17.47
C LYS A 20 14.39 21.18 16.87
N LEU A 21 13.44 20.81 16.03
CA LEU A 21 12.51 21.74 15.38
C LEU A 21 11.35 22.16 16.32
N LYS A 22 11.15 21.41 17.43
CA LYS A 22 10.08 21.68 18.38
C LYS A 22 10.17 23.10 18.95
N GLY A 23 9.05 23.84 18.86
CA GLY A 23 8.96 25.22 19.34
C GLY A 23 9.26 26.27 18.25
N ASN A 24 9.74 25.89 17.08
CA ASN A 24 9.92 26.76 15.93
C ASN A 24 8.97 26.36 14.76
N PRO A 25 7.73 26.90 14.73
CA PRO A 25 6.72 26.50 13.74
C PRO A 25 7.14 26.82 12.29
N VAL A 26 7.94 27.86 12.08
CA VAL A 26 8.41 28.26 10.73
C VAL A 26 9.35 27.20 10.18
N LEU A 27 10.37 26.85 10.94
CA LEU A 27 11.31 25.78 10.55
C LEU A 27 10.61 24.43 10.43
N MET A 28 9.70 24.10 11.34
CA MET A 28 8.91 22.85 11.26
C MET A 28 8.17 22.74 9.92
N LEU A 29 7.49 23.81 9.49
CA LEU A 29 6.79 23.84 8.20
C LEU A 29 7.74 23.73 6.99
N GLN A 30 8.91 24.39 7.05
CA GLN A 30 9.90 24.31 5.98
C GLN A 30 10.44 22.87 5.82
N PHE A 31 10.80 22.23 6.94
CA PHE A 31 11.28 20.85 6.92
C PHE A 31 10.17 19.86 6.54
N ALA A 32 8.94 20.07 7.01
CA ALA A 32 7.80 19.23 6.62
C ALA A 32 7.51 19.32 5.12
N LYS A 33 7.62 20.52 4.51
CA LYS A 33 7.50 20.70 3.06
C LYS A 33 8.62 19.96 2.30
N SER A 34 9.87 20.09 2.74
CA SER A 34 10.98 19.36 2.14
C SER A 34 10.82 17.84 2.30
N ALA A 35 10.33 17.40 3.47
CA ALA A 35 10.04 15.99 3.70
C ALA A 35 8.91 15.48 2.79
N GLU A 36 7.86 16.26 2.55
CA GLU A 36 6.80 15.94 1.60
C GLU A 36 7.37 15.72 0.19
N GLU A 37 8.16 16.65 -0.31
CA GLU A 37 8.75 16.60 -1.66
C GLU A 37 9.67 15.37 -1.86
N ASN A 38 10.32 14.91 -0.80
CA ASN A 38 11.32 13.86 -0.88
C ASN A 38 10.87 12.48 -0.38
N LEU A 39 9.77 12.40 0.41
CA LEU A 39 9.36 11.18 1.10
C LEU A 39 7.91 10.76 0.81
N PHE A 40 7.07 11.64 0.25
CA PHE A 40 5.64 11.39 0.14
C PHE A 40 5.21 11.03 -1.28
N GLY A 41 4.83 9.75 -1.46
CA GLY A 41 4.24 9.23 -2.68
C GLY A 41 5.23 8.84 -3.78
N PRO A 42 4.73 8.36 -4.93
CA PRO A 42 5.53 7.69 -5.95
C PRO A 42 6.52 8.61 -6.68
N ARG A 43 6.29 9.92 -6.67
CA ARG A 43 7.20 10.92 -7.27
C ARG A 43 8.30 11.40 -6.34
N ALA A 44 8.29 10.97 -5.08
CA ALA A 44 9.33 11.29 -4.12
C ALA A 44 10.64 10.61 -4.47
N SER A 45 11.78 11.27 -4.22
CA SER A 45 13.09 10.68 -4.46
C SER A 45 13.35 9.42 -3.61
N ILE A 46 12.71 9.34 -2.46
CA ILE A 46 12.68 8.16 -1.58
C ILE A 46 11.28 8.09 -0.97
N TRP A 47 10.40 7.27 -1.51
CA TRP A 47 9.12 7.09 -0.87
C TRP A 47 9.27 6.38 0.47
N SER A 48 8.94 7.06 1.55
CA SER A 48 8.98 6.51 2.90
C SER A 48 7.93 7.16 3.80
N ASP A 49 6.76 6.55 3.85
CA ASP A 49 5.67 6.98 4.74
C ASP A 49 6.11 7.01 6.22
N GLU A 50 6.93 6.05 6.61
CA GLU A 50 7.43 5.91 7.97
C GLU A 50 8.34 7.08 8.37
N ALA A 51 9.20 7.54 7.45
CA ALA A 51 10.06 8.70 7.70
C ALA A 51 9.29 10.02 7.60
N TYR A 52 8.19 10.06 6.83
CA TYR A 52 7.37 11.26 6.69
C TYR A 52 6.37 11.46 7.84
N LEU A 53 5.84 10.38 8.37
CA LEU A 53 4.82 10.38 9.43
C LEU A 53 5.16 11.27 10.65
N PRO A 54 6.39 11.28 11.20
CA PRO A 54 6.77 12.15 12.32
C PRO A 54 6.62 13.64 12.01
N PHE A 55 6.91 14.09 10.78
CA PHE A 55 6.71 15.49 10.37
C PHE A 55 5.23 15.87 10.36
N LEU A 56 4.37 15.00 9.81
CA LEU A 56 2.94 15.23 9.81
C LEU A 56 2.37 15.35 11.22
N GLN A 57 2.76 14.42 12.10
CA GLN A 57 2.34 14.42 13.49
C GLN A 57 2.80 15.70 14.22
N ALA A 58 4.05 16.12 14.00
CA ALA A 58 4.60 17.31 14.60
C ALA A 58 3.87 18.60 14.15
N VAL A 59 3.61 18.74 12.84
CA VAL A 59 2.89 19.91 12.29
C VAL A 59 1.46 19.96 12.81
N VAL A 60 0.73 18.86 12.80
CA VAL A 60 -0.68 18.81 13.23
C VAL A 60 -0.81 19.08 14.73
N ALA A 61 0.13 18.59 15.54
CA ALA A 61 0.12 18.77 16.99
C ALA A 61 0.59 20.19 17.45
N ASP A 62 1.29 20.95 16.62
CA ASP A 62 1.84 22.24 17.03
C ASP A 62 0.74 23.31 17.10
N LYS A 63 0.45 23.80 18.33
CA LYS A 63 -0.58 24.82 18.59
C LYS A 63 -0.27 26.20 18.00
N LYS A 64 0.98 26.48 17.63
CA LYS A 64 1.43 27.74 17.04
C LYS A 64 1.25 27.79 15.53
N ILE A 65 0.95 26.65 14.87
CA ILE A 65 0.64 26.58 13.45
C ILE A 65 -0.87 26.73 13.29
N SER A 66 -1.32 27.63 12.41
CA SER A 66 -2.74 27.84 12.15
C SER A 66 -3.38 26.64 11.45
N ASP A 67 -4.67 26.44 11.67
CA ASP A 67 -5.41 25.31 11.11
C ASP A 67 -5.38 25.30 9.58
N THR A 68 -5.45 26.46 8.95
CA THR A 68 -5.32 26.59 7.49
C THR A 68 -4.00 26.03 6.98
N ARG A 69 -2.88 26.26 7.69
CA ARG A 69 -1.58 25.71 7.31
C ARG A 69 -1.44 24.21 7.62
N LYS A 70 -2.19 23.71 8.61
CA LYS A 70 -2.22 22.29 8.98
C LYS A 70 -3.07 21.44 8.05
N GLN A 71 -4.09 22.01 7.43
CA GLN A 71 -5.13 21.27 6.71
C GLN A 71 -4.55 20.21 5.77
N ARG A 72 -3.59 20.59 4.90
CA ARG A 72 -2.93 19.66 3.97
C ARG A 72 -2.23 18.51 4.70
N TYR A 73 -1.48 18.84 5.75
CA TYR A 73 -0.74 17.83 6.53
C TYR A 73 -1.65 16.91 7.33
N ALA A 74 -2.79 17.42 7.81
CA ALA A 74 -3.81 16.62 8.47
C ALA A 74 -4.44 15.60 7.50
N MET A 75 -4.80 16.03 6.28
CA MET A 75 -5.30 15.14 5.24
C MET A 75 -4.29 14.05 4.88
N GLN A 76 -3.01 14.41 4.72
CA GLN A 76 -1.96 13.44 4.46
C GLN A 76 -1.74 12.50 5.65
N LEU A 77 -1.82 12.99 6.88
CA LEU A 77 -1.72 12.16 8.08
C LEU A 77 -2.84 11.12 8.15
N ASP A 78 -4.07 11.50 7.83
CA ASP A 78 -5.21 10.60 7.79
C ASP A 78 -5.05 9.56 6.67
N MET A 79 -4.54 9.97 5.49
CA MET A 79 -4.22 9.08 4.39
C MET A 79 -3.14 8.06 4.79
N LEU A 80 -2.05 8.49 5.45
CA LEU A 80 -1.01 7.58 5.90
C LEU A 80 -1.51 6.58 6.96
N LYS A 81 -2.43 7.02 7.82
CA LYS A 81 -3.05 6.15 8.83
C LYS A 81 -4.07 5.19 8.25
N ARG A 82 -4.62 5.50 7.07
CA ARG A 82 -5.57 4.62 6.38
C ARG A 82 -4.83 3.32 6.02
N ASN A 83 -5.42 2.21 6.43
CA ASN A 83 -4.84 0.88 6.18
C ASN A 83 -3.36 0.73 6.60
N ALA A 84 -2.95 1.37 7.68
CA ALA A 84 -1.58 1.28 8.16
C ALA A 84 -1.22 -0.18 8.55
N PRO A 85 0.07 -0.59 8.41
CA PRO A 85 0.53 -1.88 8.90
C PRO A 85 0.11 -2.14 10.35
N GLY A 86 -0.29 -3.37 10.66
CA GLY A 86 -0.84 -3.80 11.94
C GLY A 86 -2.35 -3.59 12.10
N ARG A 87 -3.00 -2.82 11.22
CA ARG A 87 -4.46 -2.70 11.22
C ARG A 87 -5.13 -3.85 10.49
N LYS A 88 -6.37 -4.18 10.90
CA LYS A 88 -7.21 -5.14 10.18
C LYS A 88 -7.42 -4.65 8.73
N PHE A 89 -7.35 -5.57 7.78
CA PHE A 89 -7.72 -5.30 6.39
C PHE A 89 -9.20 -4.91 6.33
N PRO A 90 -9.59 -3.82 5.64
CA PRO A 90 -10.97 -3.39 5.55
C PRO A 90 -11.86 -4.44 4.91
N ASP A 91 -13.14 -4.43 5.28
CA ASP A 91 -14.14 -5.23 4.60
C ASP A 91 -14.29 -4.70 3.16
N MET A 92 -14.27 -5.59 2.19
CA MET A 92 -14.28 -5.27 0.77
C MET A 92 -15.32 -6.13 0.06
N ARG A 93 -16.26 -5.50 -0.67
CA ARG A 93 -17.22 -6.20 -1.50
C ARG A 93 -16.73 -6.19 -2.95
N LEU A 94 -16.60 -7.39 -3.52
CA LEU A 94 -16.14 -7.57 -4.89
C LEU A 94 -17.28 -8.02 -5.80
N VAL A 95 -17.35 -7.43 -7.01
CA VAL A 95 -18.00 -8.05 -8.15
C VAL A 95 -16.96 -8.96 -8.81
N LEU A 96 -17.07 -10.27 -8.60
CA LEU A 96 -16.12 -11.26 -9.08
C LEU A 96 -16.19 -11.42 -10.61
N ARG A 97 -15.16 -12.06 -11.20
CA ARG A 97 -15.04 -12.35 -12.63
C ARG A 97 -16.28 -13.02 -13.27
N ASN A 98 -17.11 -13.72 -12.49
CA ASN A 98 -18.36 -14.32 -12.93
C ASN A 98 -19.59 -13.41 -12.72
N GLY A 99 -19.41 -12.15 -12.39
CA GLY A 99 -20.46 -11.16 -12.14
C GLY A 99 -21.14 -11.29 -10.76
N ARG A 100 -20.80 -12.28 -9.95
CA ARG A 100 -21.40 -12.42 -8.61
C ARG A 100 -20.74 -11.47 -7.62
N GLN A 101 -21.54 -10.89 -6.75
CA GLN A 101 -21.05 -10.12 -5.61
C GLN A 101 -20.65 -11.03 -4.45
N LYS A 102 -19.53 -10.72 -3.82
CA LYS A 102 -19.02 -11.43 -2.64
C LYS A 102 -18.34 -10.47 -1.68
N ASP A 103 -18.63 -10.58 -0.41
CA ASP A 103 -17.84 -9.95 0.64
C ASP A 103 -16.50 -10.70 0.75
N PHE A 104 -15.42 -10.01 0.41
CA PHE A 104 -14.09 -10.59 0.41
C PHE A 104 -13.46 -10.50 1.81
N GLN A 105 -12.90 -11.60 2.23
CA GLN A 105 -12.08 -11.70 3.43
C GLN A 105 -10.84 -12.53 3.12
N PRO A 106 -9.63 -12.08 3.50
CA PRO A 106 -8.42 -12.87 3.39
C PRO A 106 -8.59 -14.25 4.02
N SER A 107 -8.25 -15.32 3.30
CA SER A 107 -8.49 -16.70 3.73
C SER A 107 -7.23 -17.56 3.84
N ALA A 108 -6.19 -17.26 3.07
CA ALA A 108 -4.91 -17.98 3.11
C ALA A 108 -4.00 -17.48 4.25
N ARG A 109 -2.90 -18.19 4.45
CA ARG A 109 -1.86 -17.77 5.39
C ARG A 109 -1.28 -16.40 5.07
N LEU A 110 -1.12 -16.09 3.80
CA LEU A 110 -0.81 -14.77 3.27
C LEU A 110 -1.80 -14.45 2.16
N THR A 111 -2.21 -13.19 2.08
CA THR A 111 -2.99 -12.70 0.94
C THR A 111 -2.27 -11.50 0.35
N LEU A 112 -1.98 -11.57 -0.95
CA LEU A 112 -1.41 -10.46 -1.71
C LEU A 112 -2.52 -9.86 -2.57
N VAL A 113 -2.89 -8.61 -2.29
CA VAL A 113 -3.88 -7.85 -3.07
C VAL A 113 -3.15 -6.87 -3.95
N GLU A 114 -3.36 -6.97 -5.25
CA GLU A 114 -2.96 -5.98 -6.25
C GLU A 114 -4.15 -5.09 -6.56
N PHE A 115 -4.03 -3.81 -6.28
CA PHE A 115 -4.93 -2.80 -6.82
C PHE A 115 -4.34 -2.26 -8.12
N GLY A 116 -5.05 -2.46 -9.21
CA GLY A 116 -4.57 -2.11 -10.54
C GLY A 116 -5.71 -1.96 -11.54
N ASN A 117 -5.35 -1.67 -12.79
CA ASN A 117 -6.26 -1.56 -13.91
C ASN A 117 -5.78 -2.46 -15.06
N PRO A 118 -6.64 -3.22 -15.73
CA PRO A 118 -6.26 -4.08 -16.85
C PRO A 118 -5.53 -3.34 -17.98
N GLY A 119 -5.92 -2.10 -18.28
CA GLY A 119 -5.33 -1.26 -19.33
C GLY A 119 -4.04 -0.52 -18.94
N CYS A 120 -3.49 -0.78 -17.77
CA CYS A 120 -2.29 -0.11 -17.25
C CYS A 120 -1.03 -0.95 -17.59
N ASP A 121 -0.09 -0.38 -18.32
CA ASP A 121 1.17 -1.06 -18.71
C ASP A 121 2.00 -1.52 -17.48
N ASP A 122 2.11 -0.68 -16.46
CA ASP A 122 2.83 -1.02 -15.23
C ASP A 122 2.14 -2.16 -14.46
N CYS A 123 0.80 -2.23 -14.51
CA CYS A 123 0.05 -3.33 -13.92
C CYS A 123 0.27 -4.64 -14.72
N GLN A 124 0.28 -4.56 -16.05
CA GLN A 124 0.60 -5.71 -16.89
C GLN A 124 2.01 -6.22 -16.64
N PHE A 125 2.98 -5.32 -16.55
CA PHE A 125 4.36 -5.67 -16.18
C PHE A 125 4.42 -6.35 -14.80
N ALA A 126 3.71 -5.82 -13.82
CA ALA A 126 3.67 -6.39 -12.47
C ALA A 126 3.07 -7.81 -12.46
N ARG A 127 1.96 -8.02 -13.18
CA ARG A 127 1.33 -9.35 -13.34
C ARG A 127 2.27 -10.34 -13.99
N THR A 128 2.89 -9.98 -15.12
CA THR A 128 3.88 -10.82 -15.81
C THR A 128 5.02 -11.22 -14.86
N LYS A 129 5.50 -10.29 -14.05
CA LYS A 129 6.57 -10.55 -13.08
C LYS A 129 6.15 -11.52 -11.97
N LEU A 130 4.90 -11.43 -11.50
CA LEU A 130 4.32 -12.38 -10.54
C LEU A 130 4.16 -13.79 -11.14
N GLU A 131 3.67 -13.87 -12.37
CA GLU A 131 3.51 -15.16 -13.08
C GLU A 131 4.86 -15.85 -13.35
N MET A 132 5.90 -15.09 -13.65
CA MET A 132 7.26 -15.60 -13.84
C MET A 132 7.95 -16.02 -12.53
N ALA A 133 7.44 -15.60 -11.38
CA ALA A 133 7.98 -15.96 -10.07
C ALA A 133 7.47 -17.35 -9.64
N THR A 134 8.14 -18.42 -10.08
CA THR A 134 7.72 -19.81 -9.85
C THR A 134 7.50 -20.14 -8.38
N ASP A 135 8.32 -19.61 -7.49
CA ASP A 135 8.21 -19.77 -6.03
C ASP A 135 6.95 -19.13 -5.44
N ILE A 136 6.44 -18.05 -6.07
CA ILE A 136 5.15 -17.42 -5.75
C ILE A 136 4.01 -18.29 -6.29
N GLY A 137 4.14 -18.78 -7.53
CA GLY A 137 3.20 -19.73 -8.13
C GLY A 137 3.02 -20.98 -7.28
N ASP A 138 4.11 -21.59 -6.82
CA ASP A 138 4.10 -22.77 -5.93
C ASP A 138 3.34 -22.47 -4.61
N MET A 139 3.49 -21.28 -4.05
CA MET A 139 2.75 -20.91 -2.83
C MET A 139 1.25 -20.73 -3.08
N ILE A 140 0.88 -20.21 -4.25
CA ILE A 140 -0.54 -20.09 -4.64
C ILE A 140 -1.12 -21.48 -4.86
N GLU A 141 -0.39 -22.39 -5.51
CA GLU A 141 -0.80 -23.77 -5.71
C GLU A 141 -0.98 -24.54 -4.41
N ALA A 142 -0.10 -24.31 -3.44
CA ALA A 142 -0.17 -24.93 -2.13
C ALA A 142 -1.27 -24.34 -1.23
N GLY A 143 -1.89 -23.21 -1.61
CA GLY A 143 -2.86 -22.48 -0.78
C GLY A 143 -2.24 -21.66 0.36
N ASP A 144 -0.92 -21.52 0.38
CA ASP A 144 -0.19 -20.72 1.36
C ASP A 144 -0.30 -19.20 1.07
N LEU A 145 -0.49 -18.85 -0.20
CA LEU A 145 -0.68 -17.49 -0.70
C LEU A 145 -1.96 -17.40 -1.54
N GLU A 146 -2.83 -16.47 -1.16
CA GLU A 146 -3.97 -16.05 -1.98
C GLU A 146 -3.57 -14.81 -2.78
N MET A 147 -3.76 -14.86 -4.10
CA MET A 147 -3.55 -13.69 -4.97
C MET A 147 -4.89 -13.10 -5.39
N VAL A 148 -5.05 -11.79 -5.19
CA VAL A 148 -6.28 -11.05 -5.46
C VAL A 148 -5.97 -9.83 -6.32
N PHE A 149 -6.60 -9.73 -7.49
CA PHE A 149 -6.54 -8.55 -8.35
C PHE A 149 -7.83 -7.73 -8.20
N VAL A 150 -7.71 -6.44 -7.95
CA VAL A 150 -8.85 -5.55 -7.67
C VAL A 150 -8.75 -4.28 -8.50
N VAL A 151 -9.82 -3.97 -9.23
CA VAL A 151 -10.06 -2.63 -9.79
C VAL A 151 -10.90 -1.86 -8.78
N ALA A 152 -10.35 -0.77 -8.23
CA ALA A 152 -10.95 -0.04 -7.10
C ALA A 152 -11.64 1.27 -7.49
N ASP A 153 -11.30 1.83 -8.66
CA ASP A 153 -11.76 3.14 -9.18
C ASP A 153 -12.74 3.03 -10.35
N ALA A 154 -13.27 1.82 -10.59
CA ALA A 154 -14.21 1.56 -11.68
C ALA A 154 -15.56 2.25 -11.48
N VAL A 155 -16.18 2.65 -12.60
CA VAL A 155 -17.58 3.08 -12.65
C VAL A 155 -18.47 1.94 -13.15
N PRO A 156 -19.78 1.92 -12.80
CA PRO A 156 -20.68 0.82 -13.17
C PRO A 156 -20.76 0.52 -14.68
N GLU A 157 -20.57 1.54 -15.51
CA GLU A 157 -20.64 1.45 -16.98
C GLU A 157 -19.49 0.61 -17.56
N GLU A 158 -18.35 0.54 -16.87
CA GLU A 158 -17.16 -0.22 -17.28
C GLU A 158 -17.22 -1.69 -16.86
N GLN A 159 -18.20 -2.09 -16.04
CA GLN A 159 -18.25 -3.43 -15.45
C GLN A 159 -18.09 -4.55 -16.49
N SER A 160 -18.82 -4.49 -17.60
CA SER A 160 -18.80 -5.56 -18.60
C SER A 160 -17.43 -5.73 -19.25
N GLU A 161 -16.74 -4.63 -19.56
CA GLU A 161 -15.41 -4.61 -20.14
C GLU A 161 -14.37 -5.14 -19.16
N LEU A 162 -14.46 -4.71 -17.90
CA LEU A 162 -13.55 -5.17 -16.83
C LEU A 162 -13.72 -6.66 -16.56
N LEU A 163 -14.96 -7.18 -16.50
CA LEU A 163 -15.19 -8.61 -16.31
C LEU A 163 -14.66 -9.44 -17.48
N GLU A 164 -14.72 -8.93 -18.71
CA GLU A 164 -14.12 -9.59 -19.88
C GLU A 164 -12.59 -9.62 -19.76
N SER A 165 -11.96 -8.51 -19.41
CA SER A 165 -10.50 -8.44 -19.24
C SER A 165 -9.97 -9.37 -18.14
N PHE A 166 -10.76 -9.68 -17.11
CA PHE A 166 -10.36 -10.63 -16.07
C PHE A 166 -10.18 -12.06 -16.57
N LYS A 167 -10.65 -12.40 -17.78
CA LYS A 167 -10.41 -13.71 -18.39
C LYS A 167 -8.94 -13.94 -18.75
N GLU A 168 -8.19 -12.86 -18.96
CA GLU A 168 -6.74 -12.92 -19.23
C GLU A 168 -5.90 -13.18 -17.98
N LEU A 169 -6.48 -13.02 -16.78
CA LEU A 169 -5.77 -13.27 -15.52
C LEU A 169 -5.75 -14.76 -15.19
N PRO A 170 -4.69 -15.26 -14.51
CA PRO A 170 -4.62 -16.65 -14.08
C PRO A 170 -5.89 -17.09 -13.35
N GLU A 171 -6.39 -18.29 -13.67
CA GLU A 171 -7.65 -18.79 -13.09
C GLU A 171 -7.62 -18.90 -11.56
N ARG A 172 -6.44 -19.15 -11.00
CA ARG A 172 -6.24 -19.29 -9.54
C ARG A 172 -6.25 -17.96 -8.80
N TRP A 173 -6.17 -16.84 -9.52
CA TRP A 173 -6.27 -15.52 -8.90
C TRP A 173 -7.74 -15.14 -8.71
N THR A 174 -8.07 -14.64 -7.55
CA THR A 174 -9.34 -13.97 -7.36
C THR A 174 -9.27 -12.62 -8.07
N ALA A 175 -10.21 -12.33 -8.97
CA ALA A 175 -10.29 -11.04 -9.64
C ALA A 175 -11.67 -10.42 -9.43
N GLY A 176 -11.71 -9.12 -9.16
CA GLY A 176 -12.97 -8.42 -8.93
C GLY A 176 -12.88 -6.91 -8.96
N ILE A 177 -14.05 -6.29 -9.02
CA ILE A 177 -14.25 -4.85 -8.95
C ILE A 177 -14.71 -4.50 -7.54
N CYS A 178 -14.06 -3.51 -6.91
CA CYS A 178 -14.46 -2.93 -5.64
C CYS A 178 -14.90 -1.49 -5.86
N TYR A 179 -16.18 -1.26 -6.11
CA TYR A 179 -16.70 0.10 -6.29
C TYR A 179 -16.45 0.96 -5.05
N GLY A 180 -15.88 2.16 -5.26
CA GLY A 180 -15.51 3.06 -4.18
C GLY A 180 -14.33 2.56 -3.32
N GLY A 181 -13.53 1.64 -3.84
CA GLY A 181 -12.36 1.11 -3.14
C GLY A 181 -11.29 2.16 -2.89
N ASP A 182 -11.17 3.17 -3.74
CA ASP A 182 -10.28 4.31 -3.61
C ASP A 182 -10.62 5.21 -2.39
N ASP A 183 -11.87 5.23 -1.94
CA ASP A 183 -12.26 5.86 -0.68
C ASP A 183 -11.84 5.05 0.56
N ILE A 184 -11.72 3.72 0.40
CA ILE A 184 -11.41 2.78 1.48
C ILE A 184 -9.91 2.59 1.63
N PHE A 185 -9.20 2.43 0.51
CA PHE A 185 -7.78 2.09 0.47
C PHE A 185 -6.90 3.31 0.17
N ASP A 186 -5.67 3.26 0.63
CA ASP A 186 -4.64 4.23 0.25
C ASP A 186 -3.96 3.75 -1.05
N LEU A 187 -4.40 4.29 -2.17
CA LEU A 187 -3.98 3.89 -3.53
C LEU A 187 -3.22 5.01 -4.24
N ARG A 188 -2.10 5.46 -3.64
CA ARG A 188 -1.29 6.55 -4.19
C ARG A 188 -0.42 6.17 -5.39
N ASN A 189 -0.33 4.92 -5.71
CA ASN A 189 0.34 4.39 -6.92
C ASN A 189 -0.49 3.28 -7.56
N THR A 190 -0.27 3.05 -8.84
CA THR A 190 -0.89 1.97 -9.61
C THR A 190 0.20 1.27 -10.42
N PRO A 191 0.39 -0.07 -10.30
CA PRO A 191 -0.30 -0.92 -9.33
C PRO A 191 0.14 -0.67 -7.88
N SER A 192 -0.74 -0.95 -6.93
CA SER A 192 -0.45 -0.88 -5.50
C SER A 192 -0.64 -2.24 -4.86
N PHE A 193 0.39 -2.75 -4.18
CA PHE A 193 0.30 -4.04 -3.51
C PHE A 193 0.11 -3.90 -2.00
N TYR A 194 -0.82 -4.71 -1.48
CA TYR A 194 -1.06 -4.90 -0.05
C TYR A 194 -0.77 -6.34 0.33
N LEU A 195 0.00 -6.56 1.38
CA LEU A 195 0.24 -7.88 1.94
C LEU A 195 -0.48 -8.03 3.29
N ILE A 196 -1.27 -9.07 3.42
CA ILE A 196 -2.10 -9.35 4.57
C ILE A 196 -1.66 -10.67 5.21
N GLY A 197 -1.57 -10.69 6.53
CA GLY A 197 -1.18 -11.84 7.33
C GLY A 197 -2.35 -12.74 7.72
N PRO A 198 -2.04 -13.86 8.42
CA PRO A 198 -3.02 -14.86 8.82
C PRO A 198 -4.01 -14.33 9.86
N ASP A 199 -3.66 -13.27 10.58
CA ASP A 199 -4.53 -12.55 11.53
C ASP A 199 -5.40 -11.48 10.84
N LYS A 200 -5.44 -11.49 9.50
CA LYS A 200 -6.16 -10.54 8.64
C LYS A 200 -5.70 -9.09 8.82
N LYS A 201 -4.48 -8.89 9.33
CA LYS A 201 -3.89 -7.56 9.44
C LYS A 201 -2.95 -7.29 8.27
N ILE A 202 -2.90 -6.02 7.90
CA ILE A 202 -2.00 -5.51 6.88
C ILE A 202 -0.57 -5.59 7.41
N ILE A 203 0.30 -6.31 6.70
CA ILE A 203 1.73 -6.38 6.96
C ILE A 203 2.43 -5.20 6.29
N ALA A 204 2.09 -4.94 5.03
CA ALA A 204 2.64 -3.85 4.24
C ALA A 204 1.62 -3.36 3.20
N LYS A 205 1.75 -2.12 2.76
CA LYS A 205 0.91 -1.49 1.74
C LYS A 205 1.72 -0.61 0.80
N ASN A 206 1.12 -0.19 -0.31
CA ASN A 206 1.71 0.70 -1.31
C ASN A 206 3.06 0.20 -1.84
N MET A 207 3.22 -1.11 -1.93
CA MET A 207 4.41 -1.73 -2.48
C MET A 207 4.35 -1.77 -4.00
N ASP A 208 5.51 -1.68 -4.65
CA ASP A 208 5.69 -2.17 -6.02
C ASP A 208 5.79 -3.70 -6.03
N VAL A 209 5.70 -4.29 -7.22
CA VAL A 209 5.73 -5.76 -7.38
C VAL A 209 7.01 -6.39 -6.85
N THR A 210 8.17 -5.73 -7.01
CA THR A 210 9.46 -6.26 -6.55
C THR A 210 9.50 -6.33 -5.03
N THR A 211 9.07 -5.26 -4.38
CA THR A 211 8.97 -5.19 -2.92
C THR A 211 7.96 -6.21 -2.40
N ALA A 212 6.80 -6.35 -3.05
CA ALA A 212 5.76 -7.30 -2.67
C ALA A 212 6.27 -8.76 -2.71
N VAL A 213 6.92 -9.16 -3.81
CA VAL A 213 7.52 -10.49 -3.96
C VAL A 213 8.58 -10.75 -2.89
N ASN A 214 9.47 -9.77 -2.64
CA ASN A 214 10.53 -9.91 -1.64
C ASN A 214 9.97 -10.05 -0.22
N GLU A 215 8.90 -9.31 0.13
CA GLU A 215 8.26 -9.43 1.44
C GLU A 215 7.58 -10.80 1.62
N VAL A 216 6.91 -11.32 0.61
CA VAL A 216 6.35 -12.69 0.64
C VAL A 216 7.45 -13.73 0.89
N ARG A 217 8.57 -13.64 0.16
CA ARG A 217 9.72 -14.53 0.32
C ARG A 217 10.33 -14.46 1.72
N ARG A 218 10.53 -13.25 2.22
CA ARG A 218 11.08 -13.01 3.57
C ARG A 218 10.22 -13.66 4.66
N ILE A 219 8.89 -13.55 4.55
CA ILE A 219 7.97 -14.17 5.52
C ILE A 219 8.01 -15.70 5.42
N LYS A 220 8.03 -16.24 4.18
CA LYS A 220 8.16 -17.68 3.95
C LYS A 220 9.41 -18.26 4.63
N GLU A 221 10.57 -17.60 4.45
CA GLU A 221 11.83 -18.03 5.04
C GLU A 221 11.82 -17.99 6.57
N THR A 222 11.28 -16.90 7.13
CA THR A 222 11.18 -16.74 8.60
C THR A 222 10.29 -17.80 9.24
N SER A 223 9.28 -18.23 8.51
CA SER A 223 8.34 -19.26 8.99
C SER A 223 8.87 -20.68 8.94
N ARG A 224 9.85 -20.97 8.07
CA ARG A 224 10.53 -22.27 8.00
C ARG A 224 11.55 -22.49 9.10
N LYS A 225 11.97 -21.42 9.78
CA LYS A 225 12.97 -21.46 10.87
C LYS A 225 12.36 -21.60 12.27
N LYS A 226 11.05 -21.55 12.36
CA LYS A 226 10.28 -21.80 13.60
C LYS A 226 9.66 -23.19 13.59
#